data_7db6c44c24effb63a27a6fbec36d42b6
#
_entry.id   7db6c44c24effb63a27a6fbec36d42b6
#
_cell.length_a   1.000
_cell.length_b   1.000
_cell.length_c   1.000
_cell.angle_alpha   90.00
_cell.angle_beta   90.00
_cell.angle_gamma   90.00
#
_symmetry.space_group_name_H-M   'P 1'
#
loop_
_entity.id
_entity.type
_entity.pdbx_description
1 polymer ?
#
loop_
_entity_poly.entity_id
_entity_poly.type
_entity_poly.pdbx_seq_one_letter_code
_entity_poly.pdbx_strand_id
1 'polypeptide(L)'
;MNPVVHFEMPYSDGERAAKFYNTVFGWEMHHLGDQSGNYILATTAKHDAKPGFPAGAINGGLYPTKPDWPAQYPSIVIGVEDIQMTIQNINTNGGE
;
A
#
# COMPACT_ATOMS: atom_id res chain seq x y z
N MET A 1 8.42 16.73 7.52
CA MET A 1 8.74 15.66 6.58
C MET A 1 7.53 14.77 6.40
N ASN A 2 7.16 14.47 5.15
CA ASN A 2 5.99 13.64 4.84
C ASN A 2 6.46 12.22 4.53
N PRO A 3 6.19 11.25 5.41
CA PRO A 3 6.72 9.89 5.24
C PRO A 3 5.92 9.06 4.25
N VAL A 4 6.55 8.04 3.71
CA VAL A 4 5.84 6.95 3.04
C VAL A 4 5.21 6.10 4.13
N VAL A 5 3.88 5.95 4.09
CA VAL A 5 3.12 5.29 5.15
C VAL A 5 2.46 3.99 4.70
N HIS A 6 2.44 3.71 3.42
CA HIS A 6 1.71 2.57 2.87
C HIS A 6 2.25 2.24 1.48
N PHE A 7 2.15 0.99 1.06
CA PHE A 7 2.38 0.59 -0.32
C PHE A 7 1.15 -0.12 -0.87
N GLU A 8 1.01 -0.13 -2.19
CA GLU A 8 -0.04 -0.90 -2.85
C GLU A 8 0.53 -1.68 -4.01
N MET A 9 0.02 -2.89 -4.20
CA MET A 9 0.42 -3.75 -5.31
C MET A 9 -0.80 -4.39 -5.94
N PRO A 10 -0.85 -4.55 -7.28
CA PRO A 10 -1.93 -5.28 -7.92
C PRO A 10 -1.76 -6.79 -7.79
N TYR A 11 -2.87 -7.51 -7.80
CA TYR A 11 -2.86 -8.98 -7.87
C TYR A 11 -3.84 -9.46 -8.94
N SER A 12 -3.54 -10.59 -9.56
CA SER A 12 -4.47 -11.26 -10.47
C SER A 12 -5.21 -12.41 -9.77
N ASP A 13 -4.55 -13.08 -8.84
CA ASP A 13 -5.11 -14.18 -8.05
C ASP A 13 -4.82 -13.89 -6.58
N GLY A 14 -5.85 -13.43 -5.85
CA GLY A 14 -5.69 -12.99 -4.47
C GLY A 14 -5.29 -14.09 -3.50
N GLU A 15 -5.86 -15.29 -3.63
CA GLU A 15 -5.51 -16.41 -2.76
C GLU A 15 -4.06 -16.83 -2.95
N ARG A 16 -3.63 -16.91 -4.20
CA ARG A 16 -2.26 -17.26 -4.53
C ARG A 16 -1.28 -16.19 -4.02
N ALA A 17 -1.58 -14.93 -4.24
CA ALA A 17 -0.73 -13.83 -3.79
C ALA A 17 -0.61 -13.83 -2.26
N ALA A 18 -1.72 -13.94 -1.55
CA ALA A 18 -1.73 -13.97 -0.09
C ALA A 18 -0.92 -15.14 0.46
N LYS A 19 -1.09 -16.32 -0.11
CA LYS A 19 -0.34 -17.51 0.29
C LYS A 19 1.16 -17.34 0.05
N PHE A 20 1.52 -16.78 -1.10
CA PHE A 20 2.92 -16.54 -1.45
C PHE A 20 3.61 -15.63 -0.43
N TYR A 21 3.07 -14.46 -0.19
CA TYR A 21 3.68 -13.48 0.71
C TYR A 21 3.69 -13.95 2.16
N ASN A 22 2.66 -14.67 2.58
CA ASN A 22 2.64 -15.26 3.92
C ASN A 22 3.70 -16.35 4.07
N THR A 23 3.78 -17.25 3.10
CA THR A 23 4.70 -18.41 3.18
C THR A 23 6.16 -17.98 3.07
N VAL A 24 6.47 -17.07 2.15
CA VAL A 24 7.87 -16.68 1.88
C VAL A 24 8.37 -15.64 2.88
N PHE A 25 7.55 -14.64 3.21
CA PHE A 25 7.99 -13.50 4.01
C PHE A 25 7.32 -13.39 5.38
N GLY A 26 6.35 -14.26 5.67
CA GLY A 26 5.64 -14.24 6.94
C GLY A 26 4.66 -13.08 7.09
N TRP A 27 4.28 -12.42 6.01
CA TRP A 27 3.29 -11.34 6.07
C TRP A 27 1.93 -11.86 6.49
N GLU A 28 1.22 -11.10 7.30
CA GLU A 28 -0.17 -11.40 7.63
C GLU A 28 -1.07 -10.78 6.57
N MET A 29 -1.85 -11.63 5.89
CA MET A 29 -2.71 -11.20 4.79
C MET A 29 -4.17 -11.28 5.22
N HIS A 30 -4.88 -10.17 5.13
CA HIS A 30 -6.27 -10.08 5.54
C HIS A 30 -7.16 -9.61 4.40
N HIS A 31 -8.04 -10.52 3.95
CA HIS A 31 -9.00 -10.23 2.87
C HIS A 31 -10.18 -9.44 3.42
N LEU A 32 -10.46 -8.27 2.86
CA LEU A 32 -11.56 -7.42 3.31
C LEU A 32 -12.91 -7.77 2.68
N GLY A 33 -12.91 -8.51 1.57
CA GLY A 33 -14.13 -8.96 0.90
C GLY A 33 -14.67 -7.97 -0.13
N ASP A 34 -15.83 -8.34 -0.71
CA ASP A 34 -16.41 -7.64 -1.86
C ASP A 34 -16.74 -6.17 -1.58
N GLN A 35 -17.20 -5.86 -0.36
CA GLN A 35 -17.60 -4.50 0.01
C GLN A 35 -16.42 -3.53 0.03
N SER A 36 -15.21 -4.05 0.12
CA SER A 36 -13.98 -3.26 0.10
C SER A 36 -13.18 -3.49 -1.18
N GLY A 37 -13.86 -3.81 -2.28
CA GLY A 37 -13.24 -4.01 -3.58
C GLY A 37 -12.28 -5.20 -3.62
N ASN A 38 -12.48 -6.20 -2.77
CA ASN A 38 -11.61 -7.37 -2.62
C ASN A 38 -10.15 -7.00 -2.30
N TYR A 39 -9.98 -5.92 -1.56
CA TYR A 39 -8.67 -5.45 -1.11
C TYR A 39 -8.11 -6.40 -0.06
N ILE A 40 -6.80 -6.63 -0.11
CA ILE A 40 -6.10 -7.47 0.85
C ILE A 40 -5.14 -6.60 1.63
N LEU A 41 -5.33 -6.51 2.95
CA LEU A 41 -4.37 -5.84 3.83
C LEU A 41 -3.15 -6.72 4.01
N ALA A 42 -1.97 -6.14 3.86
CA ALA A 42 -0.69 -6.83 4.07
C ALA A 42 0.01 -6.21 5.28
N THR A 43 0.10 -6.97 6.35
CA THR A 43 0.83 -6.55 7.55
C THR A 43 2.23 -7.12 7.47
N THR A 44 3.21 -6.27 7.22
CA THR A 44 4.61 -6.65 7.11
C THR A 44 5.37 -6.40 8.41
N ALA A 45 4.81 -5.56 9.30
CA ALA A 45 5.40 -5.22 10.57
C ALA A 45 4.30 -5.05 11.62
N LYS A 46 4.56 -5.50 12.85
CA LYS A 46 3.57 -5.44 13.94
C LYS A 46 3.31 -4.01 14.40
N HIS A 47 4.27 -3.13 14.21
CA HIS A 47 4.21 -1.75 14.65
C HIS A 47 4.84 -0.85 13.62
N ASP A 48 4.39 0.39 13.58
CA ASP A 48 5.13 1.44 12.90
C ASP A 48 6.54 1.56 13.49
N ALA A 49 7.45 2.17 12.74
CA ALA A 49 8.82 2.34 13.17
C ALA A 49 8.90 2.93 14.57
N LYS A 50 9.57 2.24 15.48
CA LYS A 50 9.79 2.65 16.86
C LYS A 50 11.27 2.47 17.21
N PRO A 51 11.77 3.13 18.26
CA PRO A 51 13.11 2.86 18.73
C PRO A 51 13.31 1.36 18.99
N GLY A 52 14.36 0.78 18.42
CA GLY A 52 14.65 -0.65 18.53
C GLY A 52 14.02 -1.54 17.48
N PHE A 53 13.18 -1.00 16.61
CA PHE A 53 12.59 -1.72 15.47
C PHE A 53 13.16 -1.20 14.16
N PRO A 54 13.09 -1.98 13.07
CA PRO A 54 13.58 -1.49 11.78
C PRO A 54 12.89 -0.18 11.39
N ALA A 55 13.68 0.85 11.15
CA ALA A 55 13.14 2.11 10.65
C ALA A 55 12.59 1.91 9.24
N GLY A 56 11.46 2.57 8.94
CA GLY A 56 10.86 2.48 7.62
C GLY A 56 10.02 1.23 7.37
N ALA A 57 9.74 0.44 8.42
CA ALA A 57 8.82 -0.69 8.28
C ALA A 57 7.41 -0.15 8.03
N ILE A 58 6.81 -0.53 6.90
CA ILE A 58 5.47 -0.08 6.52
C ILE A 58 4.59 -1.26 6.15
N ASN A 59 3.30 -1.12 6.41
CA ASN A 59 2.29 -2.06 5.99
C ASN A 59 1.67 -1.60 4.67
N GLY A 60 0.93 -2.45 4.02
CA GLY A 60 0.38 -2.12 2.73
C GLY A 60 -0.88 -2.90 2.39
N GLY A 61 -1.18 -2.94 1.11
CA GLY A 61 -2.33 -3.67 0.63
C GLY A 61 -2.18 -4.08 -0.82
N LEU A 62 -2.99 -5.05 -1.19
CA LEU A 62 -3.07 -5.56 -2.55
C LEU A 62 -4.49 -5.35 -3.07
N TYR A 63 -4.60 -4.89 -4.31
CA TYR A 63 -5.88 -4.67 -4.96
C TYR A 63 -6.00 -5.55 -6.21
N PRO A 64 -7.22 -5.99 -6.59
CA PRO A 64 -7.38 -6.80 -7.79
C PRO A 64 -7.15 -5.98 -9.04
N THR A 65 -6.45 -6.55 -10.01
CA THR A 65 -6.29 -5.91 -11.32
C THR A 65 -7.64 -5.78 -12.02
N LYS A 66 -7.83 -4.69 -12.75
CA LYS A 66 -9.04 -4.44 -13.54
C LYS A 66 -8.66 -4.09 -14.99
N PRO A 67 -9.36 -4.68 -15.99
CA PRO A 67 -9.00 -4.48 -17.39
C PRO A 67 -9.01 -3.02 -17.83
N ASP A 68 -9.89 -2.21 -17.24
CA ASP A 68 -10.13 -0.84 -17.67
C ASP A 68 -9.26 0.20 -16.95
N TRP A 69 -8.46 -0.23 -16.00
CA TRP A 69 -7.63 0.71 -15.24
C TRP A 69 -6.26 0.88 -15.88
N PRO A 70 -5.83 2.11 -16.14
CA PRO A 70 -4.47 2.36 -16.58
C PRO A 70 -3.50 2.17 -15.41
N ALA A 71 -2.24 1.90 -15.71
CA ALA A 71 -1.14 1.97 -14.75
C ALA A 71 -1.37 1.17 -13.45
N GLN A 72 -1.49 -0.15 -13.58
CA GLN A 72 -1.63 -1.04 -12.42
C GLN A 72 -0.28 -1.62 -12.05
N TYR A 73 0.51 -0.87 -11.29
CA TYR A 73 1.85 -1.21 -10.86
C TYR A 73 1.99 -0.98 -9.36
N PRO A 74 3.03 -1.55 -8.72
CA PRO A 74 3.31 -1.21 -7.32
C PRO A 74 3.46 0.29 -7.15
N SER A 75 2.86 0.82 -6.10
CA SER A 75 2.88 2.25 -5.79
C SER A 75 3.09 2.49 -4.30
N ILE A 76 3.44 3.72 -3.96
CA ILE A 76 3.61 4.14 -2.56
C ILE A 76 2.56 5.17 -2.21
N VAL A 77 2.26 5.28 -0.93
CA VAL A 77 1.37 6.30 -0.38
C VAL A 77 2.17 7.15 0.58
N ILE A 78 2.11 8.46 0.37
CA ILE A 78 2.80 9.43 1.21
C ILE A 78 1.77 10.09 2.13
N GLY A 79 2.03 10.06 3.44
CA GLY A 79 1.16 10.69 4.41
C GLY A 79 1.37 12.21 4.42
N VAL A 80 0.28 12.97 4.27
CA VAL A 80 0.32 14.44 4.28
C VAL A 80 -0.73 14.97 5.24
N GLU A 81 -0.48 16.17 5.79
CA GLU A 81 -1.42 16.80 6.71
C GLU A 81 -2.61 17.45 6.01
N ASP A 82 -2.38 18.04 4.83
CA ASP A 82 -3.40 18.76 4.06
C ASP A 82 -3.27 18.38 2.59
N ILE A 83 -4.21 17.54 2.11
CA ILE A 83 -4.17 17.04 0.75
C ILE A 83 -4.40 18.16 -0.28
N GLN A 84 -5.26 19.13 0.00
CA GLN A 84 -5.54 20.22 -0.93
C GLN A 84 -4.31 21.10 -1.13
N MET A 85 -3.64 21.45 -0.04
CA MET A 85 -2.40 22.23 -0.11
C MET A 85 -1.28 21.45 -0.79
N THR A 86 -1.20 20.15 -0.53
CA THR A 86 -0.21 19.28 -1.16
C THR A 86 -0.41 19.23 -2.67
N ILE A 87 -1.65 19.10 -3.14
CA ILE A 87 -1.96 19.13 -4.58
C ILE A 87 -1.50 20.43 -5.22
N GLN A 88 -1.77 21.57 -4.56
CA GLN A 88 -1.31 22.87 -5.05
C GLN A 88 0.22 22.94 -5.14
N ASN A 89 0.90 22.44 -4.12
CA ASN A 89 2.36 22.42 -4.10
C ASN A 89 2.94 21.50 -5.18
N ILE A 90 2.30 20.36 -5.43
CA ILE A 90 2.70 19.45 -6.51
C ILE A 90 2.62 20.17 -7.86
N ASN A 91 1.49 20.81 -8.13
CA ASN A 91 1.28 21.53 -9.39
C ASN A 91 2.28 22.67 -9.57
N THR A 92 2.52 23.44 -8.51
CA THR A 92 3.45 24.57 -8.53
C THR A 92 4.90 24.10 -8.80
N ASN A 93 5.24 22.91 -8.36
CA ASN A 93 6.60 22.36 -8.48
C ASN A 93 6.76 21.35 -9.64
N GLY A 94 5.87 21.37 -10.60
CA GLY A 94 6.01 20.59 -11.83
C GLY A 94 5.48 19.17 -11.78
N GLY A 95 4.73 18.80 -10.75
CA GLY A 95 4.06 17.51 -10.65
C GLY A 95 2.72 17.50 -11.38
N GLU A 96 2.23 16.31 -11.63
CA GLU A 96 0.95 16.10 -12.30
C GLU A 96 0.01 15.23 -11.45
#